data_375b08d194598e802186ae11fb876d07
#
_entry.id   375b08d194598e802186ae11fb876d07
#
_cell.length_a   1.000
_cell.length_b   1.000
_cell.length_c   1.000
_cell.angle_alpha   90.00
_cell.angle_beta   90.00
_cell.angle_gamma   90.00
#
_symmetry.space_group_name_H-M   'P 1'
#
loop_
_entity.id
_entity.type
_entity.pdbx_description
1 polymer ?
#
loop_
_entity_poly.entity_id
_entity_poly.type
_entity_poly.pdbx_seq_one_letter_code
_entity_poly.pdbx_strand_id
1 'polypeptide(L)'
;RFAPRTAYGRWAAARALATLGDDATAAAFARAAWRDSSAFTAAADAAFLAEFADALTAADHRARLDDLAWRGLETEARRTLPFVDDADYRRLIDARLWLRSGRYGVDAKVAAVPPAFAGDAGLRFERARYRRLRDDDAGAREILLDPPREPGDAERWARERRIAYRGALAEDDYRLAYRLAAGHRQAAGTGFSDAEWHAGWIALRWLDRPDDALTHFERMWERVDTPISLARAAYWAGRAAAELGLEREAQRWYERAAAYGISFYGQEAALELGRDRLAFTRTLPARDPQGLAGSELGRLALRLAAVDDTLILPHVANQLIRNAASPGEIGDAIALAQRTGRWDAAIRGYIPLARAGEVNAAASHPVPGAYQGLMRPAAGVSPALALAVARQESRFLTYVVSPAGARGLMQLLPTTAVAVARDAGLPADVARLTRDPDYNAALGTRYLGGLLARFDDTALAAAGYNAGPGRPVAWSAEHGDPRAMSPDDRLDWLERIPFAETRNYVQRILEGERVYAELLAGS
;
A
#
# COMPACT_ATOMS: atom_id res chain seq x y z
N ARG A 1 -0.42 -28.27 14.57
CA ARG A 1 -0.23 -28.15 13.11
C ARG A 1 0.08 -26.74 12.66
N PHE A 2 -0.39 -25.70 13.37
CA PHE A 2 -0.10 -24.30 13.05
C PHE A 2 0.54 -23.62 14.25
N ALA A 3 1.70 -22.99 14.06
CA ALA A 3 2.34 -22.20 15.09
C ALA A 3 1.47 -20.96 15.40
N PRO A 4 1.23 -20.62 16.66
CA PRO A 4 0.46 -19.45 17.02
C PRO A 4 1.18 -18.15 16.58
N ARG A 5 0.41 -17.25 15.97
CA ARG A 5 0.94 -16.01 15.36
C ARG A 5 0.84 -14.79 16.27
N THR A 6 0.01 -14.85 17.33
CA THR A 6 -0.20 -13.73 18.25
C THR A 6 0.48 -14.00 19.60
N ALA A 7 0.82 -12.95 20.33
CA ALA A 7 1.38 -13.07 21.67
C ALA A 7 0.48 -13.90 22.62
N TYR A 8 -0.83 -13.64 22.62
CA TYR A 8 -1.79 -14.43 23.39
C TYR A 8 -1.86 -15.90 22.95
N GLY A 9 -1.82 -16.14 21.63
CA GLY A 9 -1.79 -17.52 21.12
C GLY A 9 -0.51 -18.27 21.52
N ARG A 10 0.65 -17.61 21.51
CA ARG A 10 1.92 -18.16 21.99
C ARG A 10 1.90 -18.40 23.49
N TRP A 11 1.31 -17.51 24.27
CA TRP A 11 1.11 -17.70 25.72
C TRP A 11 0.22 -18.92 26.00
N ALA A 12 -0.91 -19.06 25.31
CA ALA A 12 -1.76 -20.25 25.43
C ALA A 12 -1.02 -21.54 25.07
N ALA A 13 -0.18 -21.51 24.01
CA ALA A 13 0.65 -22.65 23.64
C ALA A 13 1.70 -22.98 24.71
N ALA A 14 2.35 -21.97 25.30
CA ALA A 14 3.29 -22.15 26.40
C ALA A 14 2.64 -22.85 27.60
N ARG A 15 1.44 -22.44 28.00
CA ARG A 15 0.66 -23.08 29.07
C ARG A 15 0.37 -24.57 28.78
N ALA A 16 -0.12 -24.84 27.56
CA ALA A 16 -0.45 -26.18 27.15
C ALA A 16 0.78 -27.12 27.15
N LEU A 17 1.92 -26.61 26.66
CA LEU A 17 3.18 -27.35 26.61
C LEU A 17 3.74 -27.61 28.01
N ALA A 18 3.70 -26.64 28.91
CA ALA A 18 4.09 -26.80 30.31
C ALA A 18 3.22 -27.85 31.00
N THR A 19 1.90 -27.87 30.75
CA THR A 19 1.00 -28.91 31.29
C THR A 19 1.34 -30.32 30.78
N LEU A 20 1.92 -30.41 29.57
CA LEU A 20 2.35 -31.66 28.95
C LEU A 20 3.78 -32.08 29.36
N GLY A 21 4.47 -31.26 30.18
CA GLY A 21 5.84 -31.51 30.63
C GLY A 21 6.93 -31.16 29.61
N ASP A 22 6.59 -30.45 28.52
CA ASP A 22 7.58 -29.94 27.55
C ASP A 22 8.01 -28.52 27.93
N ASP A 23 8.75 -28.44 29.04
CA ASP A 23 9.16 -27.15 29.63
C ASP A 23 10.09 -26.34 28.71
N ALA A 24 10.92 -27.00 27.91
CA ALA A 24 11.86 -26.34 27.01
C ALA A 24 11.11 -25.59 25.88
N THR A 25 10.15 -26.26 25.25
CA THR A 25 9.32 -25.68 24.21
C THR A 25 8.36 -24.63 24.79
N ALA A 26 7.79 -24.89 25.98
CA ALA A 26 6.97 -23.94 26.71
C ALA A 26 7.72 -22.63 26.96
N ALA A 27 8.96 -22.68 27.47
CA ALA A 27 9.81 -21.51 27.69
C ALA A 27 10.12 -20.76 26.39
N ALA A 28 10.34 -21.45 25.27
CA ALA A 28 10.57 -20.82 23.97
C ALA A 28 9.33 -20.03 23.49
N PHE A 29 8.13 -20.62 23.62
CA PHE A 29 6.88 -19.93 23.30
C PHE A 29 6.59 -18.76 24.26
N ALA A 30 6.90 -18.91 25.55
CA ALA A 30 6.76 -17.83 26.53
C ALA A 30 7.67 -16.64 26.19
N ARG A 31 8.96 -16.88 25.92
CA ARG A 31 9.87 -15.82 25.45
C ARG A 31 9.39 -15.14 24.20
N ALA A 32 8.93 -15.89 23.20
CA ALA A 32 8.38 -15.32 21.97
C ALA A 32 7.09 -14.53 22.21
N ALA A 33 6.21 -14.99 23.12
CA ALA A 33 5.02 -14.25 23.52
C ALA A 33 5.38 -12.93 24.21
N TRP A 34 6.34 -12.94 25.12
CA TRP A 34 6.79 -11.74 25.86
C TRP A 34 7.40 -10.69 24.95
N ARG A 35 8.27 -11.09 24.03
CA ARG A 35 8.90 -10.17 23.06
C ARG A 35 7.91 -9.48 22.14
N ASP A 36 6.82 -10.16 21.73
CA ASP A 36 5.79 -9.68 20.81
C ASP A 36 4.51 -9.22 21.54
N SER A 37 4.59 -8.87 22.82
CA SER A 37 3.43 -8.64 23.67
C SER A 37 2.89 -7.19 23.66
N SER A 38 2.99 -6.50 22.53
CA SER A 38 2.49 -5.12 22.40
C SER A 38 0.99 -4.96 22.70
N ALA A 39 0.21 -6.04 22.62
CA ALA A 39 -1.22 -6.05 22.92
C ALA A 39 -1.55 -6.43 24.38
N PHE A 40 -0.55 -6.71 25.23
CA PHE A 40 -0.82 -7.08 26.63
C PHE A 40 -1.26 -5.85 27.43
N THR A 41 -2.37 -6.02 28.16
CA THR A 41 -2.79 -5.07 29.21
C THR A 41 -1.90 -5.20 30.43
N ALA A 42 -1.98 -4.25 31.37
CA ALA A 42 -1.26 -4.36 32.64
C ALA A 42 -1.61 -5.64 33.42
N ALA A 43 -2.87 -6.05 33.40
CA ALA A 43 -3.32 -7.29 34.01
C ALA A 43 -2.75 -8.52 33.29
N ALA A 44 -2.67 -8.49 31.96
CA ALA A 44 -2.07 -9.57 31.17
C ALA A 44 -0.55 -9.66 31.42
N ASP A 45 0.16 -8.54 31.54
CA ASP A 45 1.59 -8.52 31.91
C ASP A 45 1.80 -9.19 33.27
N ALA A 46 1.01 -8.83 34.29
CA ALA A 46 1.11 -9.42 35.62
C ALA A 46 0.81 -10.92 35.63
N ALA A 47 -0.26 -11.34 34.94
CA ALA A 47 -0.63 -12.75 34.85
C ALA A 47 0.42 -13.57 34.09
N PHE A 48 0.97 -13.04 33.01
CA PHE A 48 2.03 -13.69 32.26
C PHE A 48 3.31 -13.88 33.10
N LEU A 49 3.73 -12.83 33.82
CA LEU A 49 4.92 -12.88 34.67
C LEU A 49 4.74 -13.82 35.86
N ALA A 50 3.53 -13.93 36.43
CA ALA A 50 3.24 -14.89 37.48
C ALA A 50 3.44 -16.36 37.04
N GLU A 51 3.30 -16.64 35.74
CA GLU A 51 3.43 -18.00 35.18
C GLU A 51 4.81 -18.30 34.60
N PHE A 52 5.44 -17.30 33.98
CA PHE A 52 6.62 -17.50 33.12
C PHE A 52 7.79 -16.55 33.40
N ALA A 53 7.84 -15.84 34.54
CA ALA A 53 8.96 -14.96 34.85
C ALA A 53 10.31 -15.67 34.80
N ASP A 54 10.38 -16.89 35.34
CA ASP A 54 11.61 -17.69 35.41
C ASP A 54 12.09 -18.20 34.03
N ALA A 55 11.20 -18.20 33.04
CA ALA A 55 11.55 -18.56 31.66
C ALA A 55 12.18 -17.38 30.89
N LEU A 56 12.07 -16.15 31.40
CA LEU A 56 12.54 -14.94 30.75
C LEU A 56 13.98 -14.60 31.15
N THR A 57 14.71 -14.06 30.21
CA THR A 57 16.07 -13.56 30.41
C THR A 57 16.10 -12.02 30.32
N ALA A 58 17.18 -11.40 30.80
CA ALA A 58 17.41 -9.97 30.63
C ALA A 58 17.35 -9.55 29.15
N ALA A 59 17.79 -10.41 28.22
CA ALA A 59 17.70 -10.18 26.79
C ALA A 59 16.25 -10.12 26.28
N ASP A 60 15.34 -10.90 26.88
CA ASP A 60 13.91 -10.90 26.50
C ASP A 60 13.23 -9.61 26.93
N HIS A 61 13.51 -9.12 28.12
CA HIS A 61 13.00 -7.83 28.61
C HIS A 61 13.52 -6.68 27.74
N ARG A 62 14.80 -6.72 27.39
CA ARG A 62 15.44 -5.72 26.54
C ARG A 62 14.85 -5.71 25.13
N ALA A 63 14.67 -6.87 24.52
CA ALA A 63 14.05 -7.00 23.19
C ALA A 63 12.60 -6.48 23.17
N ARG A 64 11.80 -6.81 24.20
CA ARG A 64 10.45 -6.26 24.36
C ARG A 64 10.46 -4.74 24.49
N LEU A 65 11.33 -4.21 25.35
CA LEU A 65 11.41 -2.77 25.60
C LEU A 65 11.80 -2.00 24.35
N ASP A 66 12.71 -2.54 23.56
CA ASP A 66 13.10 -1.96 22.26
C ASP A 66 11.94 -1.96 21.25
N ASP A 67 11.23 -3.10 21.07
CA ASP A 67 10.05 -3.19 20.21
C ASP A 67 8.96 -2.19 20.59
N LEU A 68 8.66 -2.09 21.89
CA LEU A 68 7.68 -1.13 22.41
C LEU A 68 8.09 0.33 22.16
N ALA A 69 9.38 0.64 22.30
CA ALA A 69 9.91 1.97 22.00
C ALA A 69 9.81 2.29 20.51
N TRP A 70 10.16 1.33 19.63
CA TRP A 70 9.99 1.47 18.18
C TRP A 70 8.52 1.69 17.80
N ARG A 71 7.58 0.98 18.40
CA ARG A 71 6.14 1.15 18.16
C ARG A 71 5.58 2.43 18.77
N GLY A 72 6.28 3.05 19.73
CA GLY A 72 5.84 4.23 20.46
C GLY A 72 4.76 3.93 21.48
N LEU A 73 4.76 2.70 22.00
CA LEU A 73 3.86 2.24 23.04
C LEU A 73 4.47 2.61 24.40
N GLU A 74 4.38 3.91 24.72
CA GLU A 74 5.06 4.51 25.89
C GLU A 74 4.60 3.88 27.22
N THR A 75 3.31 3.68 27.38
CA THR A 75 2.74 3.09 28.61
C THR A 75 3.28 1.69 28.86
N GLU A 76 3.30 0.86 27.82
CA GLU A 76 3.80 -0.52 27.84
C GLU A 76 5.33 -0.54 28.06
N ALA A 77 6.06 0.34 27.38
CA ALA A 77 7.50 0.48 27.56
C ALA A 77 7.85 0.88 28.99
N ARG A 78 7.13 1.84 29.58
CA ARG A 78 7.35 2.25 30.98
C ARG A 78 7.06 1.13 31.99
N ARG A 79 6.10 0.24 31.71
CA ARG A 79 5.86 -0.95 32.55
C ARG A 79 6.99 -1.98 32.42
N THR A 80 7.68 -2.02 31.29
CA THR A 80 8.78 -2.97 31.02
C THR A 80 10.13 -2.46 31.57
N LEU A 81 10.34 -1.14 31.66
CA LEU A 81 11.59 -0.54 32.14
C LEU A 81 12.15 -1.14 33.44
N PRO A 82 11.33 -1.41 34.50
CA PRO A 82 11.85 -1.96 35.76
C PRO A 82 12.51 -3.35 35.63
N PHE A 83 12.19 -4.12 34.58
CA PHE A 83 12.74 -5.46 34.35
C PHE A 83 14.08 -5.45 33.61
N VAL A 84 14.60 -4.29 33.24
CA VAL A 84 15.89 -4.11 32.57
C VAL A 84 16.86 -3.49 33.55
N ASP A 85 17.85 -4.25 34.04
CA ASP A 85 18.81 -3.78 35.08
C ASP A 85 19.85 -2.80 34.54
N ASP A 86 20.08 -2.75 33.22
CA ASP A 86 21.00 -1.84 32.57
C ASP A 86 20.50 -0.39 32.63
N ALA A 87 21.05 0.38 33.57
CA ALA A 87 20.67 1.78 33.81
C ALA A 87 20.96 2.68 32.59
N ASP A 88 22.02 2.39 31.85
CA ASP A 88 22.42 3.16 30.67
C ASP A 88 21.46 2.90 29.50
N TYR A 89 21.06 1.66 29.34
CA TYR A 89 20.04 1.32 28.35
C TYR A 89 18.66 1.91 28.71
N ARG A 90 18.31 1.95 30.00
CA ARG A 90 17.07 2.63 30.43
C ARG A 90 17.09 4.13 30.09
N ARG A 91 18.25 4.83 30.22
CA ARG A 91 18.40 6.24 29.82
C ARG A 91 18.21 6.40 28.32
N LEU A 92 18.77 5.49 27.50
CA LEU A 92 18.56 5.47 26.06
C LEU A 92 17.07 5.40 25.71
N ILE A 93 16.37 4.40 26.26
CA ILE A 93 14.94 4.22 25.96
C ILE A 93 14.10 5.40 26.46
N ASP A 94 14.37 5.93 27.63
CA ASP A 94 13.68 7.12 28.16
C ASP A 94 13.87 8.32 27.22
N ALA A 95 15.06 8.56 26.71
CA ALA A 95 15.33 9.61 25.74
C ALA A 95 14.54 9.40 24.41
N ARG A 96 14.47 8.16 23.90
CA ARG A 96 13.67 7.82 22.71
C ARG A 96 12.20 8.12 22.91
N LEU A 97 11.63 7.71 24.06
CA LEU A 97 10.22 7.98 24.40
C LEU A 97 9.92 9.47 24.55
N TRP A 98 10.84 10.25 25.13
CA TRP A 98 10.70 11.69 25.27
C TRP A 98 10.76 12.42 23.93
N LEU A 99 11.71 12.08 23.07
CA LEU A 99 11.79 12.58 21.69
C LEU A 99 10.49 12.32 20.95
N ARG A 100 9.95 11.11 21.09
CA ARG A 100 8.71 10.70 20.42
C ARG A 100 7.49 11.48 20.90
N SER A 101 7.38 11.73 22.19
CA SER A 101 6.26 12.47 22.78
C SER A 101 6.38 13.99 22.66
N GLY A 102 7.56 14.51 22.30
CA GLY A 102 7.80 15.94 22.15
C GLY A 102 7.70 16.75 23.43
N ARG A 103 7.89 16.14 24.60
CA ARG A 103 7.76 16.78 25.90
C ARG A 103 8.86 17.81 26.15
N TYR A 104 8.58 18.77 27.04
CA TYR A 104 9.58 19.71 27.55
C TYR A 104 10.72 18.95 28.22
N GLY A 105 11.97 19.41 28.05
CA GLY A 105 13.17 18.78 28.66
C GLY A 105 13.77 17.64 27.82
N VAL A 106 13.39 17.48 26.55
CA VAL A 106 13.97 16.49 25.63
C VAL A 106 15.50 16.59 25.57
N ASP A 107 16.07 17.79 25.51
CA ASP A 107 17.52 17.99 25.37
C ASP A 107 18.27 17.43 26.58
N ALA A 108 17.76 17.60 27.79
CA ALA A 108 18.35 17.03 29.01
C ALA A 108 18.32 15.49 28.97
N LYS A 109 17.24 14.90 28.45
CA LYS A 109 17.14 13.44 28.31
C LYS A 109 18.11 12.89 27.26
N VAL A 110 18.26 13.58 26.14
CA VAL A 110 19.22 13.19 25.10
C VAL A 110 20.65 13.36 25.60
N ALA A 111 20.97 14.44 26.31
CA ALA A 111 22.30 14.67 26.91
C ALA A 111 22.67 13.63 27.98
N ALA A 112 21.68 13.02 28.65
CA ALA A 112 21.89 11.97 29.65
C ALA A 112 22.17 10.58 29.02
N VAL A 113 22.04 10.41 27.71
CA VAL A 113 22.33 9.14 27.03
C VAL A 113 23.85 8.95 26.97
N PRO A 114 24.39 7.81 27.45
CA PRO A 114 25.80 7.53 27.39
C PRO A 114 26.36 7.54 25.97
N PRO A 115 27.61 7.98 25.75
CA PRO A 115 28.24 8.04 24.42
C PRO A 115 28.24 6.71 23.67
N ALA A 116 28.29 5.58 24.38
CA ALA A 116 28.23 4.24 23.78
C ALA A 116 26.94 4.01 22.97
N PHE A 117 25.85 4.73 23.26
CA PHE A 117 24.58 4.66 22.53
C PHE A 117 24.35 5.82 21.57
N ALA A 118 25.32 6.70 21.34
CA ALA A 118 25.17 7.84 20.42
C ALA A 118 24.80 7.40 18.98
N GLY A 119 25.26 6.19 18.58
CA GLY A 119 24.96 5.56 17.29
C GLY A 119 23.68 4.72 17.26
N ASP A 120 22.93 4.62 18.36
CA ASP A 120 21.70 3.81 18.42
C ASP A 120 20.70 4.22 17.35
N ALA A 121 20.24 3.24 16.59
CA ALA A 121 19.37 3.49 15.43
C ALA A 121 18.03 4.12 15.85
N GLY A 122 17.44 3.67 16.95
CA GLY A 122 16.18 4.18 17.45
C GLY A 122 16.30 5.61 17.98
N LEU A 123 17.40 5.94 18.67
CA LEU A 123 17.69 7.30 19.14
C LEU A 123 17.88 8.26 17.95
N ARG A 124 18.68 7.88 16.97
CA ARG A 124 18.92 8.68 15.77
C ARG A 124 17.62 8.88 14.96
N PHE A 125 16.81 7.83 14.82
CA PHE A 125 15.50 7.90 14.19
C PHE A 125 14.57 8.90 14.89
N GLU A 126 14.40 8.77 16.21
CA GLU A 126 13.51 9.67 16.96
C GLU A 126 14.03 11.11 16.97
N ARG A 127 15.35 11.34 16.93
CA ARG A 127 15.94 12.67 16.77
C ARG A 127 15.63 13.28 15.40
N ALA A 128 15.78 12.51 14.32
CA ALA A 128 15.43 12.99 12.97
C ALA A 128 13.94 13.35 12.89
N ARG A 129 13.07 12.45 13.37
CA ARG A 129 11.63 12.67 13.41
C ARG A 129 11.25 13.87 14.28
N TYR A 130 11.84 14.02 15.47
CA TYR A 130 11.59 15.13 16.38
C TYR A 130 11.95 16.48 15.76
N ARG A 131 13.13 16.58 15.13
CA ARG A 131 13.57 17.77 14.42
C ARG A 131 12.60 18.16 13.30
N ARG A 132 12.24 17.22 12.42
CA ARG A 132 11.27 17.46 11.36
C ARG A 132 9.90 17.95 11.90
N LEU A 133 9.40 17.36 12.97
CA LEU A 133 8.12 17.78 13.57
C LEU A 133 8.18 19.17 14.25
N ARG A 134 9.35 19.77 14.30
CA ARG A 134 9.61 21.13 14.80
C ARG A 134 10.16 22.05 13.72
N ASP A 135 9.89 21.68 12.47
CA ASP A 135 10.30 22.47 11.29
C ASP A 135 11.84 22.66 11.17
N ASP A 136 12.65 21.81 11.87
CA ASP A 136 14.09 21.71 11.70
C ASP A 136 14.40 20.63 10.65
N ASP A 137 14.00 20.89 9.40
CA ASP A 137 14.23 19.96 8.30
C ASP A 137 15.70 19.78 7.98
N ALA A 138 16.51 20.82 8.11
CA ALA A 138 17.95 20.76 7.88
C ALA A 138 18.62 19.77 8.85
N GLY A 139 18.34 19.89 10.14
CA GLY A 139 18.86 18.99 11.15
C GLY A 139 18.31 17.57 11.05
N ALA A 140 17.09 17.38 10.56
CA ALA A 140 16.55 16.06 10.27
C ALA A 140 17.26 15.40 9.07
N ARG A 141 17.47 16.15 7.98
CA ARG A 141 18.15 15.71 6.75
C ARG A 141 19.62 15.33 7.03
N GLU A 142 20.32 16.06 7.91
CA GLU A 142 21.68 15.71 8.35
C GLU A 142 21.76 14.27 8.89
N ILE A 143 20.83 13.90 9.79
CA ILE A 143 20.77 12.55 10.36
C ILE A 143 20.42 11.51 9.29
N LEU A 144 19.47 11.84 8.40
CA LEU A 144 18.99 10.94 7.36
C LEU A 144 20.02 10.70 6.24
N LEU A 145 20.95 11.61 6.00
CA LEU A 145 22.03 11.43 5.04
C LEU A 145 23.09 10.41 5.48
N ASP A 146 23.19 10.16 6.79
CA ASP A 146 24.09 9.15 7.36
C ASP A 146 23.28 8.11 8.17
N PRO A 147 22.52 7.22 7.51
CA PRO A 147 21.73 6.21 8.20
C PRO A 147 22.63 5.16 8.86
N PRO A 148 22.18 4.57 10.00
CA PRO A 148 22.92 3.50 10.64
C PRO A 148 22.99 2.26 9.73
N ARG A 149 24.03 1.43 9.90
CA ARG A 149 24.18 0.18 9.13
C ARG A 149 23.03 -0.79 9.39
N GLU A 150 22.63 -0.88 10.65
CA GLU A 150 21.50 -1.69 11.12
C GLU A 150 20.40 -0.74 11.59
N PRO A 151 19.42 -0.45 10.75
CA PRO A 151 18.42 0.58 11.04
C PRO A 151 17.39 0.18 12.12
N GLY A 152 17.38 -1.06 12.57
CA GLY A 152 16.34 -1.59 13.45
C GLY A 152 15.00 -1.70 12.70
N ASP A 153 14.18 -0.65 12.70
CA ASP A 153 12.95 -0.60 11.90
C ASP A 153 13.20 0.12 10.56
N ALA A 154 13.55 -0.66 9.54
CA ALA A 154 13.89 -0.16 8.21
C ALA A 154 12.72 0.59 7.54
N GLU A 155 11.47 0.16 7.74
CA GLU A 155 10.30 0.80 7.13
C GLU A 155 10.03 2.19 7.73
N ARG A 156 10.29 2.40 9.00
CA ARG A 156 10.19 3.72 9.62
C ARG A 156 11.25 4.68 9.09
N TRP A 157 12.49 4.22 8.95
CA TRP A 157 13.55 4.99 8.31
C TRP A 157 13.20 5.35 6.87
N ALA A 158 12.66 4.41 6.08
CA ALA A 158 12.20 4.67 4.72
C ALA A 158 11.15 5.77 4.68
N ARG A 159 10.18 5.74 5.60
CA ARG A 159 9.12 6.74 5.68
C ARG A 159 9.67 8.15 5.95
N GLU A 160 10.57 8.30 6.92
CA GLU A 160 11.16 9.61 7.23
C GLU A 160 12.04 10.11 6.06
N ARG A 161 12.82 9.22 5.44
CA ARG A 161 13.61 9.56 4.25
C ARG A 161 12.73 9.98 3.09
N ARG A 162 11.61 9.28 2.86
CA ARG A 162 10.65 9.66 1.82
C ARG A 162 10.10 11.07 2.03
N ILE A 163 9.76 11.44 3.26
CA ILE A 163 9.33 12.80 3.58
C ILE A 163 10.46 13.79 3.24
N ALA A 164 11.69 13.48 3.64
CA ALA A 164 12.84 14.36 3.46
C ALA A 164 13.21 14.57 1.98
N TYR A 165 13.30 13.49 1.16
CA TYR A 165 13.64 13.67 -0.26
C TYR A 165 12.50 14.29 -1.06
N ARG A 166 11.23 14.03 -0.71
CA ARG A 166 10.11 14.73 -1.34
C ARG A 166 10.04 16.20 -0.93
N GLY A 167 10.42 16.56 0.30
CA GLY A 167 10.59 17.95 0.72
C GLY A 167 11.67 18.64 -0.10
N ALA A 168 12.85 18.02 -0.23
CA ALA A 168 13.93 18.55 -1.06
C ALA A 168 13.54 18.69 -2.55
N LEU A 169 12.74 17.75 -3.09
CA LEU A 169 12.16 17.86 -4.44
C LEU A 169 11.21 19.07 -4.58
N ALA A 170 10.40 19.34 -3.57
CA ALA A 170 9.50 20.50 -3.58
C ALA A 170 10.25 21.83 -3.46
N GLU A 171 11.46 21.80 -2.90
CA GLU A 171 12.38 22.94 -2.81
C GLU A 171 13.31 23.05 -4.03
N ASP A 172 13.13 22.21 -5.07
CA ASP A 172 13.98 22.06 -6.25
C ASP A 172 15.47 21.75 -5.94
N ASP A 173 15.76 21.28 -4.71
CA ASP A 173 17.10 20.75 -4.36
C ASP A 173 17.23 19.28 -4.78
N TYR A 174 17.36 19.07 -6.08
CA TYR A 174 17.43 17.73 -6.70
C TYR A 174 18.67 16.95 -6.26
N ARG A 175 19.79 17.62 -5.97
CA ARG A 175 21.00 16.95 -5.49
C ARG A 175 20.81 16.38 -4.09
N LEU A 176 20.22 17.14 -3.20
CA LEU A 176 19.87 16.68 -1.86
C LEU A 176 18.82 15.58 -1.91
N ALA A 177 17.77 15.75 -2.71
CA ALA A 177 16.73 14.76 -2.91
C ALA A 177 17.31 13.42 -3.38
N TYR A 178 18.20 13.43 -4.36
CA TYR A 178 18.92 12.25 -4.84
C TYR A 178 19.75 11.58 -3.74
N ARG A 179 20.58 12.34 -3.02
CA ARG A 179 21.41 11.80 -1.93
C ARG A 179 20.56 11.14 -0.83
N LEU A 180 19.46 11.77 -0.48
CA LEU A 180 18.51 11.23 0.49
C LEU A 180 17.84 9.95 -0.04
N ALA A 181 17.42 9.88 -1.28
CA ALA A 181 16.82 8.69 -1.87
C ALA A 181 17.85 7.56 -2.05
N ALA A 182 18.97 7.81 -2.74
CA ALA A 182 19.99 6.80 -3.06
C ALA A 182 20.70 6.21 -1.83
N GLY A 183 20.83 6.98 -0.74
CA GLY A 183 21.49 6.52 0.49
C GLY A 183 20.63 5.64 1.41
N HIS A 184 19.58 4.97 0.96
CA HIS A 184 18.56 4.31 1.80
C HIS A 184 19.00 3.05 2.56
N ARG A 185 20.01 2.32 2.10
CA ARG A 185 20.55 1.08 2.70
C ARG A 185 19.53 -0.03 2.98
N GLN A 186 18.37 -0.03 2.33
CA GLN A 186 17.40 -1.11 2.46
C GLN A 186 17.70 -2.23 1.46
N ALA A 187 17.42 -3.48 1.84
CA ALA A 187 17.68 -4.64 0.99
C ALA A 187 16.47 -5.05 0.14
N ALA A 188 15.25 -4.79 0.62
CA ALA A 188 14.00 -5.20 -0.01
C ALA A 188 12.81 -4.43 0.60
N GLY A 189 11.60 -4.72 0.13
CA GLY A 189 10.35 -4.16 0.65
C GLY A 189 9.89 -2.90 -0.07
N THR A 190 8.78 -2.33 0.41
CA THR A 190 8.18 -1.15 -0.23
C THR A 190 9.07 0.08 -0.11
N GLY A 191 9.77 0.23 1.00
CA GLY A 191 10.70 1.32 1.20
C GLY A 191 11.92 1.26 0.27
N PHE A 192 12.42 0.05 -0.03
CA PHE A 192 13.48 -0.16 -1.02
C PHE A 192 13.02 0.26 -2.42
N SER A 193 11.90 -0.29 -2.89
CA SER A 193 11.41 -0.01 -4.23
C SER A 193 11.06 1.47 -4.44
N ASP A 194 10.52 2.12 -3.42
CA ASP A 194 10.20 3.55 -3.46
C ASP A 194 11.47 4.41 -3.52
N ALA A 195 12.49 4.07 -2.75
CA ALA A 195 13.74 4.82 -2.71
C ALA A 195 14.58 4.64 -3.99
N GLU A 196 14.73 3.41 -4.51
CA GLU A 196 15.44 3.16 -5.78
C GLU A 196 14.73 3.86 -6.94
N TRP A 197 13.40 3.78 -6.98
CA TRP A 197 12.65 4.46 -8.03
C TRP A 197 12.85 5.99 -7.98
N HIS A 198 12.73 6.62 -6.80
CA HIS A 198 12.92 8.07 -6.70
C HIS A 198 14.36 8.47 -7.02
N ALA A 199 15.35 7.69 -6.58
CA ALA A 199 16.76 7.96 -6.93
C ALA A 199 16.97 7.94 -8.45
N GLY A 200 16.49 6.89 -9.12
CA GLY A 200 16.56 6.79 -10.58
C GLY A 200 15.82 7.92 -11.29
N TRP A 201 14.58 8.22 -10.85
CA TRP A 201 13.77 9.28 -11.45
C TRP A 201 14.42 10.67 -11.31
N ILE A 202 14.96 10.99 -10.12
CA ILE A 202 15.64 12.27 -9.88
C ILE A 202 16.93 12.35 -10.72
N ALA A 203 17.70 11.25 -10.77
CA ALA A 203 18.92 11.19 -11.57
C ALA A 203 18.65 11.43 -13.05
N LEU A 204 17.59 10.80 -13.58
CA LEU A 204 17.23 10.90 -14.99
C LEU A 204 16.68 12.29 -15.34
N ARG A 205 15.74 12.82 -14.54
CA ARG A 205 14.96 13.98 -14.95
C ARG A 205 15.56 15.34 -14.60
N TRP A 206 16.43 15.41 -13.60
CA TRP A 206 16.97 16.70 -13.10
C TRP A 206 18.47 16.75 -12.92
N LEU A 207 19.16 15.61 -12.95
CA LEU A 207 20.61 15.60 -12.73
C LEU A 207 21.42 15.25 -13.98
N ASP A 208 20.76 14.92 -15.09
CA ASP A 208 21.39 14.46 -16.35
C ASP A 208 22.36 13.28 -16.09
N ARG A 209 21.87 12.27 -15.36
CA ARG A 209 22.64 11.08 -14.95
C ARG A 209 21.88 9.80 -15.32
N PRO A 210 21.67 9.55 -16.63
CA PRO A 210 20.89 8.38 -17.08
C PRO A 210 21.55 7.04 -16.74
N ASP A 211 22.90 6.95 -16.65
CA ASP A 211 23.60 5.72 -16.20
C ASP A 211 23.23 5.34 -14.76
N ASP A 212 23.24 6.31 -13.86
CA ASP A 212 22.84 6.07 -12.47
C ASP A 212 21.36 5.71 -12.38
N ALA A 213 20.53 6.37 -13.18
CA ALA A 213 19.11 6.10 -13.24
C ALA A 213 18.84 4.65 -13.69
N LEU A 214 19.49 4.20 -14.75
CA LEU A 214 19.40 2.82 -15.25
C LEU A 214 19.79 1.83 -14.14
N THR A 215 20.93 2.06 -13.48
CA THR A 215 21.40 1.23 -12.36
C THR A 215 20.37 1.12 -11.24
N HIS A 216 19.71 2.22 -10.86
CA HIS A 216 18.67 2.21 -9.83
C HIS A 216 17.42 1.41 -10.26
N PHE A 217 16.96 1.58 -11.51
CA PHE A 217 15.79 0.87 -12.01
C PHE A 217 16.06 -0.63 -12.21
N GLU A 218 17.25 -1.03 -12.63
CA GLU A 218 17.69 -2.42 -12.71
C GLU A 218 17.71 -3.08 -11.32
N ARG A 219 18.31 -2.42 -10.33
CA ARG A 219 18.30 -2.90 -8.94
C ARG A 219 16.90 -3.02 -8.38
N MET A 220 15.99 -2.11 -8.73
CA MET A 220 14.58 -2.22 -8.37
C MET A 220 13.95 -3.45 -9.04
N TRP A 221 14.14 -3.64 -10.36
CA TRP A 221 13.61 -4.77 -11.10
C TRP A 221 13.99 -6.12 -10.50
N GLU A 222 15.25 -6.27 -10.10
CA GLU A 222 15.78 -7.50 -9.52
C GLU A 222 15.17 -7.89 -8.16
N ARG A 223 14.56 -6.95 -7.44
CA ARG A 223 14.15 -7.12 -6.04
C ARG A 223 12.65 -6.99 -5.81
N VAL A 224 11.87 -6.64 -6.82
CA VAL A 224 10.41 -6.53 -6.72
C VAL A 224 9.74 -7.71 -7.40
N ASP A 225 8.55 -8.08 -6.92
CA ASP A 225 7.79 -9.24 -7.39
C ASP A 225 6.35 -8.90 -7.81
N THR A 226 5.92 -7.64 -7.65
CA THR A 226 4.56 -7.24 -8.03
C THR A 226 4.52 -6.68 -9.44
N PRO A 227 3.48 -7.00 -10.24
CA PRO A 227 3.33 -6.49 -11.61
C PRO A 227 3.47 -4.97 -11.73
N ILE A 228 2.89 -4.24 -10.78
CA ILE A 228 2.95 -2.78 -10.75
C ILE A 228 4.39 -2.28 -10.58
N SER A 229 5.14 -2.88 -9.65
CA SER A 229 6.53 -2.49 -9.39
C SER A 229 7.46 -2.93 -10.51
N LEU A 230 7.25 -4.13 -11.07
CA LEU A 230 8.01 -4.63 -12.22
C LEU A 230 7.79 -3.75 -13.45
N ALA A 231 6.54 -3.44 -13.79
CA ALA A 231 6.24 -2.55 -14.92
C ALA A 231 6.86 -1.15 -14.73
N ARG A 232 6.78 -0.60 -13.52
CA ARG A 232 7.36 0.71 -13.21
C ARG A 232 8.88 0.71 -13.37
N ALA A 233 9.57 -0.28 -12.79
CA ALA A 233 11.02 -0.41 -12.90
C ALA A 233 11.46 -0.56 -14.36
N ALA A 234 10.81 -1.45 -15.12
CA ALA A 234 11.15 -1.71 -16.51
C ALA A 234 10.86 -0.53 -17.44
N TYR A 235 9.73 0.17 -17.26
CA TYR A 235 9.42 1.38 -18.04
C TYR A 235 10.49 2.44 -17.87
N TRP A 236 10.83 2.76 -16.61
CA TRP A 236 11.83 3.79 -16.33
C TRP A 236 13.25 3.39 -16.68
N ALA A 237 13.59 2.08 -16.62
CA ALA A 237 14.84 1.55 -17.18
C ALA A 237 14.90 1.74 -18.71
N GLY A 238 13.77 1.51 -19.40
CA GLY A 238 13.64 1.76 -20.84
C GLY A 238 13.89 3.23 -21.19
N ARG A 239 13.32 4.15 -20.40
CA ARG A 239 13.56 5.59 -20.57
C ARG A 239 15.02 5.99 -20.35
N ALA A 240 15.64 5.47 -19.27
CA ALA A 240 17.03 5.74 -19.00
C ALA A 240 17.97 5.20 -20.10
N ALA A 241 17.68 4.00 -20.61
CA ALA A 241 18.41 3.41 -21.73
C ALA A 241 18.26 4.22 -23.03
N ALA A 242 17.05 4.74 -23.31
CA ALA A 242 16.80 5.61 -24.45
C ALA A 242 17.60 6.92 -24.38
N GLU A 243 17.67 7.57 -23.22
CA GLU A 243 18.50 8.77 -23.01
C GLU A 243 19.99 8.50 -23.21
N LEU A 244 20.45 7.26 -22.98
CA LEU A 244 21.82 6.82 -23.26
C LEU A 244 22.07 6.49 -24.74
N GLY A 245 21.05 6.55 -25.61
CA GLY A 245 21.13 6.11 -27.01
C GLY A 245 21.23 4.57 -27.16
N LEU A 246 20.87 3.82 -26.13
CA LEU A 246 20.87 2.35 -26.10
C LEU A 246 19.54 1.77 -26.62
N GLU A 247 19.18 2.10 -27.87
CA GLU A 247 17.87 1.84 -28.47
C GLU A 247 17.37 0.38 -28.32
N ARG A 248 18.26 -0.61 -28.57
CA ARG A 248 17.90 -2.04 -28.43
C ARG A 248 17.64 -2.43 -26.99
N GLU A 249 18.30 -1.79 -26.06
CA GLU A 249 18.12 -2.03 -24.63
C GLU A 249 16.84 -1.36 -24.13
N ALA A 250 16.59 -0.13 -24.53
CA ALA A 250 15.35 0.58 -24.27
C ALA A 250 14.13 -0.22 -24.75
N GLN A 251 14.18 -0.72 -25.99
CA GLN A 251 13.12 -1.57 -26.54
C GLN A 251 12.90 -2.82 -25.69
N ARG A 252 13.95 -3.53 -25.27
CA ARG A 252 13.82 -4.72 -24.40
C ARG A 252 13.18 -4.40 -23.05
N TRP A 253 13.53 -3.25 -22.48
CA TRP A 253 12.93 -2.82 -21.21
C TRP A 253 11.47 -2.45 -21.37
N TYR A 254 11.09 -1.72 -22.43
CA TYR A 254 9.69 -1.43 -22.73
C TYR A 254 8.88 -2.70 -23.01
N GLU A 255 9.43 -3.70 -23.70
CA GLU A 255 8.79 -5.00 -23.91
C GLU A 255 8.50 -5.73 -22.59
N ARG A 256 9.46 -5.72 -21.65
CA ARG A 256 9.27 -6.26 -20.30
C ARG A 256 8.16 -5.53 -19.54
N ALA A 257 8.11 -4.22 -19.61
CA ALA A 257 7.08 -3.42 -18.95
C ALA A 257 5.70 -3.68 -19.59
N ALA A 258 5.60 -3.64 -20.92
CA ALA A 258 4.36 -3.82 -21.67
C ALA A 258 3.72 -5.22 -21.49
N ALA A 259 4.50 -6.22 -21.09
CA ALA A 259 3.98 -7.53 -20.69
C ALA A 259 2.97 -7.44 -19.51
N TYR A 260 3.02 -6.36 -18.72
CA TYR A 260 2.09 -6.10 -17.63
C TYR A 260 0.98 -5.09 -18.03
N GLY A 261 0.27 -5.35 -19.12
CA GLY A 261 -0.68 -4.43 -19.75
C GLY A 261 -1.86 -3.96 -18.90
N ILE A 262 -2.10 -4.56 -17.72
CA ILE A 262 -3.09 -4.08 -16.76
C ILE A 262 -2.52 -3.09 -15.74
N SER A 263 -1.24 -2.72 -15.83
CA SER A 263 -0.59 -1.74 -14.96
C SER A 263 -0.30 -0.45 -15.72
N PHE A 264 -0.34 0.69 -15.03
CA PHE A 264 -0.14 2.02 -15.62
C PHE A 264 1.13 2.08 -16.47
N TYR A 265 2.28 1.75 -15.90
CA TYR A 265 3.55 1.79 -16.63
C TYR A 265 3.71 0.71 -17.71
N GLY A 266 2.98 -0.42 -17.60
CA GLY A 266 2.88 -1.40 -18.68
C GLY A 266 2.14 -0.84 -19.88
N GLN A 267 1.12 -0.02 -19.65
CA GLN A 267 0.37 0.66 -20.70
C GLN A 267 1.17 1.80 -21.33
N GLU A 268 1.90 2.58 -20.54
CA GLU A 268 2.81 3.62 -21.07
C GLU A 268 3.91 2.98 -21.93
N ALA A 269 4.49 1.84 -21.52
CA ALA A 269 5.46 1.11 -22.33
C ALA A 269 4.87 0.56 -23.63
N ALA A 270 3.60 0.13 -23.63
CA ALA A 270 2.92 -0.28 -24.85
C ALA A 270 2.79 0.88 -25.83
N LEU A 271 2.52 2.10 -25.36
CA LEU A 271 2.49 3.31 -26.19
C LEU A 271 3.88 3.63 -26.79
N GLU A 272 4.95 3.53 -26.01
CA GLU A 272 6.35 3.70 -26.51
C GLU A 272 6.68 2.71 -27.62
N LEU A 273 6.11 1.50 -27.57
CA LEU A 273 6.27 0.47 -28.60
C LEU A 273 5.29 0.60 -29.76
N GLY A 274 4.44 1.64 -29.79
CA GLY A 274 3.41 1.83 -30.82
C GLY A 274 2.33 0.74 -30.82
N ARG A 275 2.02 0.14 -29.67
CA ARG A 275 1.02 -0.92 -29.53
C ARG A 275 -0.34 -0.37 -29.16
N ASP A 276 -1.35 -0.66 -29.97
CA ASP A 276 -2.73 -0.23 -29.74
C ASP A 276 -3.48 -1.14 -28.76
N ARG A 277 -2.98 -2.35 -28.51
CA ARG A 277 -3.61 -3.34 -27.63
C ARG A 277 -2.77 -3.66 -26.41
N LEU A 278 -3.45 -3.82 -25.29
CA LEU A 278 -2.83 -4.18 -24.02
C LEU A 278 -2.61 -5.70 -23.90
N ALA A 279 -1.49 -6.09 -23.32
CA ALA A 279 -1.17 -7.50 -23.08
C ALA A 279 -1.84 -8.00 -21.79
N PHE A 280 -2.95 -8.75 -21.92
CA PHE A 280 -3.60 -9.46 -20.81
C PHE A 280 -4.50 -10.59 -21.30
N THR A 281 -4.77 -11.57 -20.43
CA THR A 281 -5.77 -12.61 -20.67
C THR A 281 -7.16 -12.14 -20.24
N ARG A 282 -8.19 -12.49 -21.02
CA ARG A 282 -9.59 -12.07 -20.82
C ARG A 282 -10.45 -13.14 -20.13
N THR A 283 -9.92 -14.34 -19.97
CA THR A 283 -10.59 -15.47 -19.33
C THR A 283 -9.84 -15.90 -18.08
N LEU A 284 -10.56 -16.38 -17.08
CA LEU A 284 -9.93 -16.99 -15.92
C LEU A 284 -9.14 -18.24 -16.32
N PRO A 285 -8.11 -18.65 -15.56
CA PRO A 285 -7.39 -19.90 -15.81
C PRO A 285 -8.32 -21.09 -15.95
N ALA A 286 -7.90 -22.10 -16.71
CA ALA A 286 -8.65 -23.34 -16.85
C ALA A 286 -8.95 -23.96 -15.48
N ARG A 287 -10.16 -24.52 -15.35
CA ARG A 287 -10.60 -25.13 -14.08
C ARG A 287 -9.66 -26.23 -13.63
N ASP A 288 -9.47 -26.31 -12.32
CA ASP A 288 -8.80 -27.47 -11.73
C ASP A 288 -9.62 -28.75 -12.00
N PRO A 289 -9.00 -29.88 -12.37
CA PRO A 289 -9.71 -31.14 -12.62
C PRO A 289 -10.55 -31.65 -11.47
N GLN A 290 -10.12 -31.40 -10.20
CA GLN A 290 -10.89 -31.74 -9.00
C GLN A 290 -11.88 -30.64 -8.63
N GLY A 291 -11.68 -29.42 -9.11
CA GLY A 291 -12.47 -28.24 -8.82
C GLY A 291 -12.56 -27.92 -7.33
N LEU A 292 -13.49 -27.04 -6.97
CA LEU A 292 -13.71 -26.68 -5.57
C LEU A 292 -14.15 -27.87 -4.70
N ALA A 293 -14.84 -28.86 -5.28
CA ALA A 293 -15.31 -30.03 -4.54
C ALA A 293 -14.17 -30.97 -4.07
N GLY A 294 -12.99 -30.86 -4.63
CA GLY A 294 -11.81 -31.64 -4.26
C GLY A 294 -11.32 -31.38 -2.83
N SER A 295 -11.58 -30.18 -2.28
CA SER A 295 -11.15 -29.82 -0.93
C SER A 295 -12.33 -29.68 0.04
N GLU A 296 -12.09 -29.88 1.35
CA GLU A 296 -13.08 -29.66 2.39
C GLU A 296 -13.57 -28.21 2.42
N LEU A 297 -12.62 -27.26 2.33
CA LEU A 297 -12.91 -25.83 2.31
C LEU A 297 -13.70 -25.43 1.06
N GLY A 298 -13.41 -26.03 -0.09
CA GLY A 298 -14.16 -25.81 -1.32
C GLY A 298 -15.59 -26.34 -1.25
N ARG A 299 -15.81 -27.53 -0.67
CA ARG A 299 -17.16 -28.05 -0.42
C ARG A 299 -17.95 -27.15 0.53
N LEU A 300 -17.31 -26.61 1.58
CA LEU A 300 -17.94 -25.63 2.47
C LEU A 300 -18.33 -24.37 1.70
N ALA A 301 -17.43 -23.83 0.88
CA ALA A 301 -17.71 -22.63 0.09
C ALA A 301 -18.91 -22.83 -0.87
N LEU A 302 -19.00 -23.99 -1.53
CA LEU A 302 -20.13 -24.31 -2.41
C LEU A 302 -21.45 -24.41 -1.64
N ARG A 303 -21.47 -24.98 -0.41
CA ARG A 303 -22.65 -25.00 0.44
C ARG A 303 -23.09 -23.62 0.89
N LEU A 304 -22.13 -22.78 1.31
CA LEU A 304 -22.41 -21.39 1.72
C LEU A 304 -22.95 -20.56 0.53
N ALA A 305 -22.40 -20.76 -0.67
CA ALA A 305 -22.88 -20.11 -1.88
C ALA A 305 -24.30 -20.55 -2.27
N ALA A 306 -24.67 -21.80 -2.00
CA ALA A 306 -26.01 -22.32 -2.29
C ALA A 306 -27.11 -21.72 -1.39
N VAL A 307 -26.74 -21.16 -0.24
CA VAL A 307 -27.66 -20.48 0.70
C VAL A 307 -27.46 -18.97 0.75
N ASP A 308 -26.75 -18.41 -0.23
CA ASP A 308 -26.43 -16.97 -0.34
C ASP A 308 -25.82 -16.39 0.95
N ASP A 309 -24.94 -17.15 1.64
CA ASP A 309 -24.32 -16.69 2.86
C ASP A 309 -23.39 -15.49 2.61
N THR A 310 -23.71 -14.35 3.23
CA THR A 310 -22.96 -13.10 3.08
C THR A 310 -21.95 -12.84 4.19
N LEU A 311 -21.95 -13.63 5.26
CA LEU A 311 -21.11 -13.45 6.44
C LEU A 311 -19.85 -14.32 6.40
N ILE A 312 -20.00 -15.62 6.15
CA ILE A 312 -18.90 -16.60 6.23
C ILE A 312 -18.27 -16.81 4.87
N LEU A 313 -19.05 -16.87 3.79
CA LEU A 313 -18.55 -17.12 2.43
C LEU A 313 -17.40 -16.19 2.02
N PRO A 314 -17.40 -14.88 2.32
CA PRO A 314 -16.28 -14.01 1.98
C PRO A 314 -14.95 -14.44 2.61
N HIS A 315 -14.99 -14.89 3.86
CA HIS A 315 -13.82 -15.38 4.58
C HIS A 315 -13.32 -16.71 4.00
N VAL A 316 -14.23 -17.60 3.67
CA VAL A 316 -13.93 -18.89 3.04
C VAL A 316 -13.34 -18.69 1.64
N ALA A 317 -13.93 -17.83 0.82
CA ALA A 317 -13.42 -17.51 -0.52
C ALA A 317 -11.99 -16.93 -0.47
N ASN A 318 -11.73 -15.99 0.45
CA ASN A 318 -10.39 -15.46 0.66
C ASN A 318 -9.41 -16.55 1.14
N GLN A 319 -9.86 -17.53 1.94
CA GLN A 319 -9.00 -18.62 2.40
C GLN A 319 -8.72 -19.63 1.28
N LEU A 320 -9.69 -19.92 0.42
CA LEU A 320 -9.48 -20.71 -0.80
C LEU A 320 -8.39 -20.12 -1.68
N ILE A 321 -8.47 -18.82 -1.97
CA ILE A 321 -7.46 -18.10 -2.76
C ILE A 321 -6.07 -18.18 -2.10
N ARG A 322 -5.99 -18.03 -0.77
CA ARG A 322 -4.71 -18.12 -0.05
C ARG A 322 -4.11 -19.52 -0.01
N ASN A 323 -4.94 -20.57 -0.02
CA ASN A 323 -4.51 -21.95 0.07
C ASN A 323 -4.33 -22.61 -1.30
N ALA A 324 -4.74 -21.95 -2.38
CA ALA A 324 -4.66 -22.48 -3.72
C ALA A 324 -3.20 -22.77 -4.12
N ALA A 325 -2.97 -23.94 -4.65
CA ALA A 325 -1.66 -24.43 -5.06
C ALA A 325 -1.42 -24.28 -6.57
N SER A 326 -2.48 -24.00 -7.35
CA SER A 326 -2.41 -23.83 -8.79
C SER A 326 -3.20 -22.63 -9.29
N PRO A 327 -2.86 -22.07 -10.47
CA PRO A 327 -3.68 -21.04 -11.14
C PRO A 327 -5.14 -21.49 -11.36
N GLY A 328 -5.38 -22.79 -11.66
CA GLY A 328 -6.72 -23.33 -11.84
C GLY A 328 -7.57 -23.26 -10.55
N GLU A 329 -7.01 -23.65 -9.40
CA GLU A 329 -7.69 -23.51 -8.10
C GLU A 329 -8.00 -22.06 -7.76
N ILE A 330 -7.07 -21.13 -8.07
CA ILE A 330 -7.29 -19.69 -7.89
C ILE A 330 -8.43 -19.24 -8.80
N GLY A 331 -8.43 -19.65 -10.07
CA GLY A 331 -9.46 -19.34 -11.05
C GLY A 331 -10.85 -19.80 -10.61
N ASP A 332 -10.97 -21.01 -10.08
CA ASP A 332 -12.23 -21.55 -9.53
C ASP A 332 -12.74 -20.76 -8.33
N ALA A 333 -11.83 -20.36 -7.42
CA ALA A 333 -12.19 -19.54 -6.26
C ALA A 333 -12.63 -18.13 -6.69
N ILE A 334 -11.97 -17.52 -7.68
CA ILE A 334 -12.37 -16.23 -8.27
C ILE A 334 -13.73 -16.36 -8.95
N ALA A 335 -13.97 -17.40 -9.76
CA ALA A 335 -15.25 -17.63 -10.42
C ALA A 335 -16.40 -17.78 -9.42
N LEU A 336 -16.17 -18.47 -8.30
CA LEU A 336 -17.13 -18.55 -7.21
C LEU A 336 -17.42 -17.16 -6.60
N ALA A 337 -16.37 -16.41 -6.30
CA ALA A 337 -16.50 -15.07 -5.73
C ALA A 337 -17.27 -14.12 -6.68
N GLN A 338 -17.02 -14.17 -7.97
CA GLN A 338 -17.76 -13.38 -8.97
C GLN A 338 -19.24 -13.77 -9.04
N ARG A 339 -19.57 -15.08 -9.09
CA ARG A 339 -20.96 -15.56 -9.12
C ARG A 339 -21.76 -15.17 -7.87
N THR A 340 -21.11 -15.02 -6.74
CA THR A 340 -21.74 -14.64 -5.46
C THR A 340 -21.63 -13.15 -5.16
N GLY A 341 -21.27 -12.32 -6.17
CA GLY A 341 -21.16 -10.86 -6.01
C GLY A 341 -20.00 -10.39 -5.10
N ARG A 342 -19.05 -11.29 -4.79
CA ARG A 342 -17.89 -10.97 -3.95
C ARG A 342 -16.72 -10.47 -4.81
N TRP A 343 -16.97 -9.39 -5.51
CA TRP A 343 -16.01 -8.77 -6.43
C TRP A 343 -14.70 -8.40 -5.76
N ASP A 344 -14.77 -7.98 -4.50
CA ASP A 344 -13.59 -7.66 -3.67
C ASP A 344 -12.67 -8.87 -3.45
N ALA A 345 -13.23 -10.06 -3.27
CA ALA A 345 -12.46 -11.30 -3.14
C ALA A 345 -11.87 -11.73 -4.50
N ALA A 346 -12.66 -11.59 -5.58
CA ALA A 346 -12.20 -11.86 -6.94
C ALA A 346 -10.98 -10.99 -7.30
N ILE A 347 -11.06 -9.67 -7.09
CA ILE A 347 -9.96 -8.72 -7.35
C ILE A 347 -8.72 -9.05 -6.52
N ARG A 348 -8.87 -9.43 -5.26
CA ARG A 348 -7.73 -9.88 -4.43
C ARG A 348 -7.11 -11.18 -4.93
N GLY A 349 -7.89 -12.05 -5.54
CA GLY A 349 -7.42 -13.29 -6.16
C GLY A 349 -6.47 -13.08 -7.33
N TYR A 350 -6.46 -11.90 -7.94
CA TYR A 350 -5.49 -11.55 -8.96
C TYR A 350 -4.04 -11.55 -8.44
N ILE A 351 -3.79 -11.15 -7.19
CA ILE A 351 -2.42 -11.02 -6.65
C ILE A 351 -1.62 -12.34 -6.75
N PRO A 352 -2.12 -13.50 -6.28
CA PRO A 352 -1.41 -14.76 -6.45
C PRO A 352 -1.32 -15.22 -7.92
N LEU A 353 -2.32 -14.93 -8.77
CA LEU A 353 -2.21 -15.18 -10.21
C LEU A 353 -1.07 -14.37 -10.85
N ALA A 354 -0.99 -13.11 -10.50
CA ALA A 354 0.07 -12.23 -11.00
C ALA A 354 1.48 -12.69 -10.57
N ARG A 355 1.63 -13.23 -9.36
CA ARG A 355 2.88 -13.84 -8.89
C ARG A 355 3.22 -15.13 -9.62
N ALA A 356 2.22 -15.83 -10.14
CA ALA A 356 2.39 -16.98 -11.02
C ALA A 356 2.67 -16.61 -12.48
N GLY A 357 2.83 -15.30 -12.79
CA GLY A 357 3.09 -14.80 -14.14
C GLY A 357 1.85 -14.54 -15.00
N GLU A 358 0.66 -14.63 -14.41
CA GLU A 358 -0.62 -14.45 -15.13
C GLU A 358 -1.06 -12.98 -15.11
N VAL A 359 -1.06 -12.32 -16.28
CA VAL A 359 -1.64 -10.98 -16.43
C VAL A 359 -3.10 -11.12 -16.85
N ASN A 360 -4.00 -11.23 -15.89
CA ASN A 360 -5.38 -11.64 -16.07
C ASN A 360 -6.39 -10.54 -15.76
N ALA A 361 -7.00 -9.96 -16.81
CA ALA A 361 -7.98 -8.89 -16.65
C ALA A 361 -9.33 -9.40 -16.12
N ALA A 362 -9.74 -10.64 -16.42
CA ALA A 362 -10.99 -11.21 -15.89
C ALA A 362 -10.97 -11.33 -14.36
N ALA A 363 -9.78 -11.55 -13.76
CA ALA A 363 -9.59 -11.58 -12.32
C ALA A 363 -9.46 -10.17 -11.72
N SER A 364 -8.62 -9.32 -12.33
CA SER A 364 -8.27 -8.00 -11.77
C SER A 364 -9.31 -6.91 -12.05
N HIS A 365 -10.02 -7.00 -13.18
CA HIS A 365 -11.00 -6.02 -13.67
C HIS A 365 -12.34 -6.69 -14.00
N PRO A 366 -13.05 -7.30 -13.02
CA PRO A 366 -14.34 -7.89 -13.29
C PRO A 366 -15.34 -6.83 -13.73
N VAL A 367 -16.27 -7.23 -14.62
CA VAL A 367 -17.36 -6.36 -15.11
C VAL A 367 -18.67 -6.80 -14.46
N PRO A 368 -19.11 -6.16 -13.36
CA PRO A 368 -20.35 -6.52 -12.67
C PRO A 368 -21.57 -5.97 -13.42
N GLY A 369 -22.11 -6.73 -14.36
CA GLY A 369 -23.26 -6.33 -15.18
C GLY A 369 -24.55 -6.05 -14.41
N ALA A 370 -24.61 -6.44 -13.13
CA ALA A 370 -25.72 -6.11 -12.25
C ALA A 370 -25.85 -4.61 -11.90
N TYR A 371 -24.75 -3.85 -11.99
CA TYR A 371 -24.76 -2.42 -11.64
C TYR A 371 -25.03 -1.56 -12.88
N GLN A 372 -26.31 -1.44 -13.24
CA GLN A 372 -26.75 -0.74 -14.46
C GLN A 372 -26.33 0.74 -14.47
N GLY A 373 -26.27 1.40 -13.32
CA GLY A 373 -25.81 2.78 -13.19
C GLY A 373 -24.34 3.00 -13.57
N LEU A 374 -23.49 1.96 -13.50
CA LEU A 374 -22.11 2.00 -14.01
C LEU A 374 -22.05 1.72 -15.51
N MET A 375 -22.92 0.85 -16.03
CA MET A 375 -22.98 0.53 -17.45
C MET A 375 -23.66 1.61 -18.28
N ARG A 376 -24.48 2.46 -17.64
CA ARG A 376 -25.17 3.62 -18.22
C ARG A 376 -24.93 4.85 -17.35
N PRO A 377 -23.69 5.35 -17.25
CA PRO A 377 -23.34 6.45 -16.38
C PRO A 377 -23.95 7.78 -16.85
N ALA A 378 -23.77 8.83 -16.06
CA ALA A 378 -24.14 10.18 -16.43
C ALA A 378 -23.43 10.64 -17.71
N ALA A 379 -24.03 11.62 -18.40
CA ALA A 379 -23.46 12.17 -19.64
C ALA A 379 -22.01 12.67 -19.43
N GLY A 380 -21.17 12.41 -20.40
CA GLY A 380 -19.74 12.76 -20.36
C GLY A 380 -18.85 11.79 -19.60
N VAL A 381 -19.39 10.72 -19.02
CA VAL A 381 -18.62 9.67 -18.35
C VAL A 381 -18.72 8.37 -19.14
N SER A 382 -17.59 7.76 -19.47
CA SER A 382 -17.59 6.44 -20.13
C SER A 382 -17.94 5.32 -19.12
N PRO A 383 -18.58 4.21 -19.54
CA PRO A 383 -18.75 3.05 -18.68
C PRO A 383 -17.41 2.50 -18.17
N ALA A 384 -16.36 2.56 -18.97
CA ALA A 384 -15.02 2.14 -18.58
C ALA A 384 -14.48 2.97 -17.41
N LEU A 385 -14.62 4.29 -17.45
CA LEU A 385 -14.20 5.17 -16.37
C LEU A 385 -15.06 4.99 -15.10
N ALA A 386 -16.38 4.83 -15.26
CA ALA A 386 -17.27 4.57 -14.12
C ALA A 386 -16.91 3.27 -13.39
N LEU A 387 -16.60 2.20 -14.14
CA LEU A 387 -16.14 0.92 -13.60
C LEU A 387 -14.77 1.07 -12.91
N ALA A 388 -13.82 1.82 -13.50
CA ALA A 388 -12.50 2.05 -12.92
C ALA A 388 -12.62 2.76 -11.56
N VAL A 389 -13.46 3.81 -11.47
CA VAL A 389 -13.70 4.52 -10.21
C VAL A 389 -14.35 3.61 -9.18
N ALA A 390 -15.45 2.91 -9.50
CA ALA A 390 -16.12 2.01 -8.56
C ALA A 390 -15.21 0.87 -8.07
N ARG A 391 -14.37 0.33 -8.97
CA ARG A 391 -13.35 -0.68 -8.61
C ARG A 391 -12.33 -0.12 -7.61
N GLN A 392 -11.82 1.08 -7.84
CA GLN A 392 -10.81 1.70 -7.00
C GLN A 392 -11.38 2.12 -5.64
N GLU A 393 -12.60 2.64 -5.60
CA GLU A 393 -13.25 3.14 -4.39
C GLU A 393 -13.69 2.03 -3.43
N SER A 394 -14.40 1.03 -3.93
CA SER A 394 -15.03 0.03 -3.08
C SER A 394 -14.71 -1.41 -3.44
N ARG A 395 -14.01 -1.68 -4.56
CA ARG A 395 -13.96 -2.99 -5.21
C ARG A 395 -15.37 -3.57 -5.44
N PHE A 396 -16.28 -2.69 -5.83
CA PHE A 396 -17.71 -2.99 -6.05
C PHE A 396 -18.48 -3.42 -4.80
N LEU A 397 -18.00 -3.13 -3.59
CA LEU A 397 -18.76 -3.33 -2.37
C LEU A 397 -19.74 -2.16 -2.15
N THR A 398 -21.02 -2.47 -2.02
CA THR A 398 -22.09 -1.45 -1.96
C THR A 398 -22.36 -0.92 -0.57
N TYR A 399 -22.00 -1.65 0.48
CA TYR A 399 -22.33 -1.37 1.88
C TYR A 399 -21.20 -0.72 2.69
N VAL A 400 -20.04 -0.49 2.09
CA VAL A 400 -18.86 0.00 2.82
C VAL A 400 -18.94 1.48 3.18
N VAL A 401 -18.42 1.80 4.35
CA VAL A 401 -18.22 3.17 4.83
C VAL A 401 -16.75 3.33 5.20
N SER A 402 -16.10 4.35 4.63
CA SER A 402 -14.70 4.63 4.94
C SER A 402 -14.54 5.32 6.30
N PRO A 403 -13.33 5.36 6.88
CA PRO A 403 -13.07 6.12 8.11
C PRO A 403 -13.42 7.61 8.00
N ALA A 404 -13.35 8.19 6.78
CA ALA A 404 -13.76 9.57 6.51
C ALA A 404 -15.29 9.74 6.29
N GLY A 405 -16.05 8.63 6.35
CA GLY A 405 -17.49 8.64 6.18
C GLY A 405 -17.99 8.58 4.73
N ALA A 406 -17.11 8.35 3.76
CA ALA A 406 -17.50 8.09 2.38
C ALA A 406 -18.24 6.75 2.26
N ARG A 407 -19.28 6.66 1.38
CA ARG A 407 -20.28 5.59 1.42
C ARG A 407 -20.52 4.92 0.08
N GLY A 408 -20.63 3.61 0.10
CA GLY A 408 -21.16 2.77 -0.97
C GLY A 408 -20.24 2.57 -2.15
N LEU A 409 -20.81 2.22 -3.29
CA LEU A 409 -20.15 1.74 -4.49
C LEU A 409 -19.04 2.69 -5.02
N MET A 410 -19.34 3.98 -5.10
CA MET A 410 -18.43 5.04 -5.57
C MET A 410 -17.92 5.94 -4.43
N GLN A 411 -18.06 5.51 -3.15
CA GLN A 411 -17.52 6.18 -1.95
C GLN A 411 -17.80 7.69 -1.89
N LEU A 412 -19.07 8.06 -2.00
CA LEU A 412 -19.47 9.47 -1.88
C LEU A 412 -19.54 9.92 -0.43
N LEU A 413 -18.96 11.08 -0.14
CA LEU A 413 -19.21 11.77 1.13
C LEU A 413 -20.69 12.22 1.20
N PRO A 414 -21.36 12.14 2.36
CA PRO A 414 -22.75 12.56 2.53
C PRO A 414 -23.03 13.97 2.01
N THR A 415 -22.12 14.93 2.28
CA THR A 415 -22.24 16.31 1.83
C THR A 415 -22.20 16.44 0.30
N THR A 416 -21.28 15.72 -0.35
CA THR A 416 -21.19 15.66 -1.81
C THR A 416 -22.42 15.03 -2.42
N ALA A 417 -22.90 13.90 -1.86
CA ALA A 417 -24.08 13.20 -2.35
C ALA A 417 -25.34 14.08 -2.28
N VAL A 418 -25.53 14.80 -1.16
CA VAL A 418 -26.66 15.74 -0.99
C VAL A 418 -26.60 16.89 -2.00
N ALA A 419 -25.43 17.48 -2.23
CA ALA A 419 -25.26 18.56 -3.21
C ALA A 419 -25.60 18.06 -4.62
N VAL A 420 -24.99 16.95 -5.06
CA VAL A 420 -25.22 16.36 -6.38
C VAL A 420 -26.69 15.93 -6.57
N ALA A 421 -27.32 15.36 -5.54
CA ALA A 421 -28.73 14.97 -5.61
C ALA A 421 -29.64 16.17 -5.83
N ARG A 422 -29.39 17.30 -5.11
CA ARG A 422 -30.15 18.55 -5.28
C ARG A 422 -29.99 19.12 -6.69
N ASP A 423 -28.77 19.20 -7.17
CA ASP A 423 -28.47 19.72 -8.51
C ASP A 423 -29.11 18.83 -9.61
N ALA A 424 -29.25 17.54 -9.35
CA ALA A 424 -29.86 16.58 -10.25
C ALA A 424 -31.41 16.45 -10.10
N GLY A 425 -32.03 17.17 -9.16
CA GLY A 425 -33.45 17.02 -8.85
C GLY A 425 -33.82 15.66 -8.26
N LEU A 426 -32.87 14.95 -7.64
CA LEU A 426 -33.05 13.65 -7.02
C LEU A 426 -33.27 13.76 -5.50
N PRO A 427 -33.98 12.82 -4.87
CA PRO A 427 -34.09 12.77 -3.41
C PRO A 427 -32.70 12.66 -2.74
N ALA A 428 -32.41 13.56 -1.79
CA ALA A 428 -31.14 13.58 -1.05
C ALA A 428 -31.20 12.58 0.14
N ASP A 429 -31.09 11.29 -0.14
CA ASP A 429 -31.17 10.22 0.85
C ASP A 429 -29.79 9.56 1.07
N VAL A 430 -29.11 9.96 2.15
CA VAL A 430 -27.78 9.43 2.53
C VAL A 430 -27.82 7.94 2.89
N ALA A 431 -28.95 7.41 3.39
CA ALA A 431 -29.05 6.01 3.74
C ALA A 431 -29.06 5.10 2.50
N ARG A 432 -29.57 5.58 1.37
CA ARG A 432 -29.53 4.85 0.10
C ARG A 432 -28.13 4.63 -0.44
N LEU A 433 -27.16 5.46 -0.09
CA LEU A 433 -25.78 5.33 -0.59
C LEU A 433 -25.15 3.96 -0.33
N THR A 434 -25.58 3.25 0.72
CA THR A 434 -25.06 1.92 1.09
C THR A 434 -26.04 0.79 0.80
N ARG A 435 -27.26 1.10 0.35
CA ARG A 435 -28.35 0.11 0.14
C ARG A 435 -28.78 -0.01 -1.32
N ASP A 436 -28.58 1.07 -2.08
CA ASP A 436 -28.99 1.17 -3.47
C ASP A 436 -27.77 1.52 -4.35
N PRO A 437 -27.15 0.51 -4.98
CA PRO A 437 -25.96 0.72 -5.80
C PRO A 437 -26.23 1.59 -7.04
N ASP A 438 -27.43 1.51 -7.63
CA ASP A 438 -27.76 2.31 -8.81
C ASP A 438 -27.97 3.78 -8.44
N TYR A 439 -28.55 4.07 -7.27
CA TYR A 439 -28.62 5.43 -6.74
C TYR A 439 -27.22 5.99 -6.46
N ASN A 440 -26.35 5.20 -5.84
CA ASN A 440 -24.98 5.60 -5.57
C ASN A 440 -24.19 5.86 -6.88
N ALA A 441 -24.32 4.97 -7.87
CA ALA A 441 -23.71 5.12 -9.18
C ALA A 441 -24.25 6.36 -9.94
N ALA A 442 -25.56 6.61 -9.88
CA ALA A 442 -26.17 7.77 -10.51
C ALA A 442 -25.61 9.10 -9.95
N LEU A 443 -25.41 9.20 -8.64
CA LEU A 443 -24.80 10.38 -8.02
C LEU A 443 -23.29 10.44 -8.27
N GLY A 444 -22.57 9.30 -8.11
CA GLY A 444 -21.13 9.22 -8.29
C GLY A 444 -20.69 9.57 -9.70
N THR A 445 -21.39 9.07 -10.72
CA THR A 445 -21.09 9.38 -12.12
C THR A 445 -21.43 10.83 -12.48
N ARG A 446 -22.48 11.43 -11.90
CA ARG A 446 -22.75 12.87 -12.06
C ARG A 446 -21.67 13.73 -11.44
N TYR A 447 -21.20 13.39 -10.24
CA TYR A 447 -20.10 14.11 -9.61
C TYR A 447 -18.83 14.02 -10.46
N LEU A 448 -18.51 12.82 -10.94
CA LEU A 448 -17.37 12.59 -11.84
C LEU A 448 -17.51 13.36 -13.15
N GLY A 449 -18.70 13.36 -13.76
CA GLY A 449 -19.00 14.12 -14.98
C GLY A 449 -18.81 15.62 -14.79
N GLY A 450 -19.21 16.16 -13.63
CA GLY A 450 -18.96 17.56 -13.27
C GLY A 450 -17.47 17.90 -13.15
N LEU A 451 -16.65 16.96 -12.63
CA LEU A 451 -15.21 17.12 -12.57
C LEU A 451 -14.56 17.04 -13.95
N LEU A 452 -15.00 16.11 -14.81
CA LEU A 452 -14.54 16.02 -16.21
C LEU A 452 -14.86 17.29 -16.98
N ALA A 453 -16.08 17.80 -16.87
CA ALA A 453 -16.48 19.07 -17.51
C ALA A 453 -15.66 20.28 -17.00
N ARG A 454 -15.26 20.26 -15.72
CA ARG A 454 -14.45 21.33 -15.12
C ARG A 454 -13.00 21.29 -15.58
N PHE A 455 -12.41 20.11 -15.65
CA PHE A 455 -10.97 19.96 -15.87
C PHE A 455 -10.59 19.62 -17.30
N ASP A 456 -11.52 19.09 -18.08
CA ASP A 456 -11.28 18.58 -19.44
C ASP A 456 -10.07 17.62 -19.52
N ASP A 457 -9.87 16.85 -18.45
CA ASP A 457 -8.76 15.90 -18.29
C ASP A 457 -9.09 14.84 -17.24
N THR A 458 -8.92 13.57 -17.58
CA THR A 458 -9.24 12.44 -16.69
C THR A 458 -8.33 12.38 -15.45
N ALA A 459 -7.04 12.71 -15.59
CA ALA A 459 -6.11 12.67 -14.46
C ALA A 459 -6.44 13.76 -13.42
N LEU A 460 -6.73 14.98 -13.89
CA LEU A 460 -7.16 16.07 -13.02
C LEU A 460 -8.53 15.81 -12.38
N ALA A 461 -9.47 15.21 -13.14
CA ALA A 461 -10.78 14.82 -12.62
C ALA A 461 -10.66 13.72 -11.55
N ALA A 462 -9.84 12.70 -11.78
CA ALA A 462 -9.56 11.64 -10.82
C ALA A 462 -8.87 12.19 -9.55
N ALA A 463 -7.90 13.09 -9.70
CA ALA A 463 -7.27 13.78 -8.58
C ALA A 463 -8.29 14.62 -7.78
N GLY A 464 -9.19 15.31 -8.47
CA GLY A 464 -10.28 16.07 -7.87
C GLY A 464 -11.30 15.21 -7.14
N TYR A 465 -11.59 14.02 -7.67
CA TYR A 465 -12.49 13.05 -7.04
C TYR A 465 -11.95 12.55 -5.69
N ASN A 466 -10.68 12.17 -5.66
CA ASN A 466 -10.01 11.62 -4.47
C ASN A 466 -9.63 12.70 -3.44
N ALA A 467 -9.00 13.80 -3.87
CA ALA A 467 -8.43 14.81 -2.96
C ALA A 467 -9.27 16.08 -2.83
N GLY A 468 -10.39 16.15 -3.55
CA GLY A 468 -11.21 17.36 -3.67
C GLY A 468 -10.74 18.29 -4.80
N PRO A 469 -11.68 19.00 -5.47
CA PRO A 469 -11.41 19.72 -6.73
C PRO A 469 -10.48 20.93 -6.60
N GLY A 470 -10.20 21.41 -5.40
CA GLY A 470 -9.25 22.51 -5.17
C GLY A 470 -7.79 22.06 -5.27
N ARG A 471 -7.49 20.78 -5.00
CA ARG A 471 -6.11 20.28 -4.99
C ARG A 471 -5.46 20.22 -6.37
N PRO A 472 -6.06 19.60 -7.40
CA PRO A 472 -5.46 19.62 -8.74
C PRO A 472 -5.27 21.05 -9.29
N VAL A 473 -6.14 22.00 -8.94
CA VAL A 473 -5.94 23.41 -9.30
C VAL A 473 -4.67 23.98 -8.66
N ALA A 474 -4.48 23.73 -7.36
CA ALA A 474 -3.27 24.18 -6.66
C ALA A 474 -2.00 23.54 -7.24
N TRP A 475 -2.02 22.22 -7.49
CA TRP A 475 -0.88 21.53 -8.07
C TRP A 475 -0.56 21.95 -9.50
N SER A 476 -1.58 22.26 -10.30
CA SER A 476 -1.36 22.81 -11.64
C SER A 476 -0.78 24.24 -11.60
N ALA A 477 -1.14 25.04 -10.60
CA ALA A 477 -0.54 26.34 -10.40
C ALA A 477 0.95 26.25 -9.95
N GLU A 478 1.29 25.25 -9.16
CA GLU A 478 2.64 25.03 -8.64
C GLU A 478 3.59 24.35 -9.65
N HIS A 479 3.10 23.35 -10.39
CA HIS A 479 3.93 22.50 -11.25
C HIS A 479 3.63 22.66 -12.75
N GLY A 480 2.77 23.60 -13.13
CA GLY A 480 2.28 23.78 -14.50
C GLY A 480 1.03 22.96 -14.81
N ASP A 481 0.33 23.33 -15.89
CA ASP A 481 -0.89 22.65 -16.32
C ASP A 481 -0.56 21.37 -17.12
N PRO A 482 -0.89 20.16 -16.63
CA PRO A 482 -0.54 18.92 -17.30
C PRO A 482 -1.20 18.72 -18.66
N ARG A 483 -2.25 19.48 -18.99
CA ARG A 483 -2.92 19.45 -20.30
C ARG A 483 -2.09 20.05 -21.42
N ALA A 484 -1.18 20.96 -21.07
CA ALA A 484 -0.28 21.63 -22.02
C ALA A 484 1.12 21.00 -22.07
N MET A 485 1.37 19.93 -21.31
CA MET A 485 2.67 19.28 -21.20
C MET A 485 2.88 18.22 -22.28
N SER A 486 4.15 17.92 -22.57
CA SER A 486 4.52 16.71 -23.31
C SER A 486 4.06 15.45 -22.53
N PRO A 487 3.90 14.29 -23.20
CA PRO A 487 3.59 13.04 -22.49
C PRO A 487 4.55 12.75 -21.32
N ASP A 488 5.83 13.01 -21.51
CA ASP A 488 6.89 12.80 -20.54
C ASP A 488 6.77 13.73 -19.33
N ASP A 489 6.59 15.02 -19.56
CA ASP A 489 6.43 16.00 -18.47
C ASP A 489 5.12 15.78 -17.72
N ARG A 490 4.11 15.26 -18.41
CA ARG A 490 2.85 14.86 -17.79
C ARG A 490 3.03 13.67 -16.82
N LEU A 491 3.87 12.69 -17.15
CA LEU A 491 4.23 11.61 -16.22
C LEU A 491 4.95 12.16 -14.98
N ASP A 492 5.89 13.09 -15.18
CA ASP A 492 6.57 13.76 -14.07
C ASP A 492 5.59 14.55 -13.20
N TRP A 493 4.63 15.26 -13.81
CA TRP A 493 3.58 15.95 -13.08
C TRP A 493 2.75 15.00 -12.21
N LEU A 494 2.36 13.83 -12.74
CA LEU A 494 1.64 12.80 -11.98
C LEU A 494 2.46 12.31 -10.78
N GLU A 495 3.76 12.09 -10.96
CA GLU A 495 4.64 11.63 -9.90
C GLU A 495 4.99 12.74 -8.88
N ARG A 496 4.87 14.01 -9.26
CA ARG A 496 5.00 15.15 -8.34
C ARG A 496 3.77 15.35 -7.44
N ILE A 497 2.61 14.77 -7.72
CA ILE A 497 1.45 14.84 -6.82
C ILE A 497 1.90 14.51 -5.38
N PRO A 498 1.74 15.46 -4.42
CA PRO A 498 2.32 15.30 -3.07
C PRO A 498 1.69 14.15 -2.29
N PHE A 499 0.39 13.93 -2.45
CA PHE A 499 -0.36 12.90 -1.74
C PHE A 499 -0.16 11.54 -2.42
N ALA A 500 0.58 10.65 -1.74
CA ALA A 500 0.87 9.32 -2.26
C ALA A 500 -0.41 8.51 -2.59
N GLU A 501 -1.46 8.68 -1.80
CA GLU A 501 -2.77 8.08 -2.05
C GLU A 501 -3.35 8.58 -3.36
N THR A 502 -3.42 9.90 -3.55
CA THR A 502 -4.00 10.51 -4.76
C THR A 502 -3.17 10.21 -6.00
N ARG A 503 -1.85 10.24 -5.91
CA ARG A 503 -0.95 9.86 -7.00
C ARG A 503 -1.22 8.42 -7.47
N ASN A 504 -1.27 7.48 -6.53
CA ASN A 504 -1.61 6.10 -6.83
C ASN A 504 -3.04 5.96 -7.36
N TYR A 505 -4.00 6.69 -6.79
CA TYR A 505 -5.39 6.71 -7.24
C TYR A 505 -5.50 7.10 -8.71
N VAL A 506 -4.89 8.20 -9.11
CA VAL A 506 -4.91 8.67 -10.50
C VAL A 506 -4.36 7.63 -11.46
N GLN A 507 -3.20 7.04 -11.15
CA GLN A 507 -2.64 5.96 -11.97
C GLN A 507 -3.58 4.74 -12.07
N ARG A 508 -4.23 4.34 -10.95
CA ARG A 508 -5.20 3.23 -10.94
C ARG A 508 -6.46 3.53 -11.76
N ILE A 509 -6.91 4.79 -11.80
CA ILE A 509 -8.06 5.18 -12.63
C ILE A 509 -7.68 5.15 -14.11
N LEU A 510 -6.56 5.75 -14.49
CA LEU A 510 -6.11 5.79 -15.89
C LEU A 510 -5.88 4.38 -16.46
N GLU A 511 -5.18 3.51 -15.70
CA GLU A 511 -4.97 2.13 -16.15
C GLU A 511 -6.27 1.35 -16.24
N GLY A 512 -7.15 1.52 -15.21
CA GLY A 512 -8.42 0.82 -15.15
C GLY A 512 -9.36 1.22 -16.28
N GLU A 513 -9.42 2.49 -16.63
CA GLU A 513 -10.22 2.99 -17.75
C GLU A 513 -9.80 2.34 -19.06
N ARG A 514 -8.50 2.27 -19.36
CA ARG A 514 -7.98 1.61 -20.58
C ARG A 514 -8.31 0.12 -20.62
N VAL A 515 -8.12 -0.59 -19.48
CA VAL A 515 -8.45 -2.03 -19.40
C VAL A 515 -9.93 -2.26 -19.61
N TYR A 516 -10.81 -1.49 -18.93
CA TYR A 516 -12.25 -1.64 -19.09
C TYR A 516 -12.72 -1.24 -20.50
N ALA A 517 -12.13 -0.24 -21.12
CA ALA A 517 -12.44 0.13 -22.50
C ALA A 517 -12.18 -1.04 -23.47
N GLU A 518 -11.04 -1.73 -23.34
CA GLU A 518 -10.75 -2.91 -24.15
C GLU A 518 -11.63 -4.12 -23.82
N LEU A 519 -11.99 -4.33 -22.55
CA LEU A 519 -12.89 -5.42 -22.16
C LEU A 519 -14.29 -5.21 -22.75
N LEU A 520 -14.81 -3.98 -22.68
CA LEU A 520 -16.15 -3.65 -23.19
C LEU A 520 -16.21 -3.62 -24.73
N ALA A 521 -15.14 -3.25 -25.42
CA ALA A 521 -15.08 -3.26 -26.88
C ALA A 521 -15.05 -4.69 -27.47
N GLY A 522 -14.64 -5.69 -26.70
CA GLY A 522 -14.55 -7.09 -27.12
C GLY A 522 -15.69 -7.98 -26.60
N SER A 523 -16.72 -7.40 -25.97
CA SER A 523 -17.89 -8.11 -25.43
C SER A 523 -19.07 -8.15 -26.41
#